data_91e327bc402519ec6cd21944c0bae960
#
_entry.id   91e327bc402519ec6cd21944c0bae960
#
_cell.length_a   1.000
_cell.length_b   1.000
_cell.length_c   1.000
_cell.angle_alpha   90.00
_cell.angle_beta   90.00
_cell.angle_gamma   90.00
#
_symmetry.space_group_name_H-M   'P 1'
#
loop_
_entity.id
_entity.type
_entity.pdbx_description
1 polymer ?
#
loop_
_entity_poly.entity_id
_entity_poly.type
_entity_poly.pdbx_seq_one_letter_code
_entity_poly.pdbx_strand_id
1 'polypeptide(L)'
;MIPPRMLRAGLLLAGLFTASAASAGYSGLYVFGDSDSDAGNLAAMGVPLQTGADIVSPVSVAGAYSPSLTASNGAVWSQQLSARLGLGPLTASLAGGTDYATSGAFLSTTALSPLPSVSQQVDSFVAQPGAASGSALYVIEGGTNDFRMAAKDALQVIMGGGDPTGVITAFIAQYVGETASMIGKLKADGAQHILVWNLPDVTRSPVYIATTPSASLLSAMQAALMAANATLQAQLGGIPGVTILDAFGILTDLVDNPGQHGLANVSDPCYDGTCDTSTNLFWDGMHLTSAGYQAFADAAYDAVAIPEPGTLALSLAGLALTGRRLRRRG
;
A
#
# COMPACT_ATOMS: atom_id res chain seq x y z
N MET A 1 2.17 82.12 19.15
CA MET A 1 2.57 81.02 19.99
C MET A 1 1.55 79.92 19.78
N ILE A 2 1.92 78.86 19.01
CA ILE A 2 1.11 77.71 18.68
C ILE A 2 1.69 76.50 19.42
N PRO A 3 0.92 75.74 20.22
CA PRO A 3 1.48 74.61 20.94
C PRO A 3 1.60 73.33 19.98
N PRO A 4 2.57 72.47 20.24
CA PRO A 4 2.84 71.32 19.38
C PRO A 4 1.83 70.19 19.61
N ARG A 5 1.32 69.65 18.50
CA ARG A 5 0.50 68.44 18.45
C ARG A 5 1.38 67.21 18.73
N MET A 6 1.12 66.51 19.83
CA MET A 6 1.69 65.18 20.12
C MET A 6 1.15 64.14 19.14
N LEU A 7 2.04 63.65 18.31
CA LEU A 7 1.79 62.45 17.49
C LEU A 7 1.84 61.25 18.41
N ARG A 8 0.71 60.61 18.68
CA ARG A 8 0.67 59.29 19.33
C ARG A 8 0.88 58.24 18.24
N ALA A 9 2.08 57.73 18.13
CA ALA A 9 2.39 56.53 17.36
C ALA A 9 1.80 55.31 18.10
N GLY A 10 0.69 54.78 17.58
CA GLY A 10 0.15 53.51 18.01
C GLY A 10 0.97 52.40 17.40
N LEU A 11 1.80 51.71 18.18
CA LEU A 11 2.46 50.47 17.78
C LEU A 11 1.38 49.39 17.66
N LEU A 12 0.95 49.04 16.43
CA LEU A 12 0.20 47.84 16.14
C LEU A 12 1.19 46.66 16.20
N LEU A 13 1.22 45.96 17.33
CA LEU A 13 1.84 44.66 17.45
C LEU A 13 0.95 43.66 16.67
N ALA A 14 1.23 43.43 15.39
CA ALA A 14 0.69 42.34 14.64
C ALA A 14 1.39 41.06 15.14
N GLY A 15 0.80 40.42 16.14
CA GLY A 15 1.18 39.06 16.54
C GLY A 15 0.89 38.13 15.37
N LEU A 16 1.92 37.74 14.64
CA LEU A 16 1.90 36.61 13.77
C LEU A 16 1.70 35.35 14.66
N PHE A 17 0.45 34.99 14.91
CA PHE A 17 0.13 33.63 15.30
C PHE A 17 0.40 32.77 14.07
N THR A 18 1.58 32.21 14.00
CA THR A 18 1.79 30.99 13.21
C THR A 18 0.95 29.91 13.89
N ALA A 19 -0.32 29.80 13.49
CA ALA A 19 -1.08 28.62 13.75
C ALA A 19 -0.32 27.51 13.02
N SER A 20 0.50 26.75 13.76
CA SER A 20 0.90 25.44 13.33
C SER A 20 -0.42 24.73 13.08
N ALA A 21 -0.77 24.49 11.81
CA ALA A 21 -1.82 23.58 11.47
C ALA A 21 -1.41 22.27 12.16
N ALA A 22 -2.08 21.92 13.25
CA ALA A 22 -2.00 20.58 13.77
C ALA A 22 -2.64 19.73 12.68
N SER A 23 -1.83 19.20 11.76
CA SER A 23 -2.25 18.13 10.91
C SER A 23 -2.76 17.04 11.87
N ALA A 24 -4.02 16.71 11.79
CA ALA A 24 -4.57 15.54 12.44
C ALA A 24 -4.06 14.32 11.67
N GLY A 25 -2.75 14.20 11.55
CA GLY A 25 -2.08 13.12 10.88
C GLY A 25 -2.07 11.86 11.75
N TYR A 26 -1.85 10.74 11.11
CA TYR A 26 -1.63 9.49 11.83
C TYR A 26 -0.41 9.60 12.76
N SER A 27 -0.47 8.92 13.92
CA SER A 27 0.65 8.87 14.87
C SER A 27 1.75 7.89 14.46
N GLY A 28 1.46 7.01 13.48
CA GLY A 28 2.39 6.01 12.95
C GLY A 28 1.76 5.25 11.80
N LEU A 29 2.61 4.53 11.05
CA LEU A 29 2.23 3.61 9.99
C LEU A 29 2.82 2.24 10.30
N TYR A 30 1.96 1.22 10.32
CA TYR A 30 2.34 -0.18 10.51
C TYR A 30 1.92 -0.96 9.28
N VAL A 31 2.82 -1.73 8.70
CA VAL A 31 2.59 -2.43 7.43
C VAL A 31 2.80 -3.92 7.60
N PHE A 32 1.83 -4.71 7.17
CA PHE A 32 1.85 -6.17 7.12
C PHE A 32 1.60 -6.59 5.67
N GLY A 33 2.52 -7.34 5.08
CA GLY A 33 2.42 -7.64 3.67
C GLY A 33 3.51 -8.56 3.14
N ASP A 34 3.63 -8.55 1.83
CA ASP A 34 4.62 -9.36 1.11
C ASP A 34 5.69 -8.48 0.42
N SER A 35 6.16 -8.88 -0.76
CA SER A 35 7.26 -8.20 -1.46
C SER A 35 6.92 -6.80 -1.97
N ASP A 36 5.65 -6.51 -2.21
CA ASP A 36 5.23 -5.19 -2.66
C ASP A 36 5.39 -4.13 -1.57
N SER A 37 5.42 -4.55 -0.30
CA SER A 37 5.49 -3.66 0.87
C SER A 37 6.80 -3.78 1.68
N ASP A 38 7.61 -4.83 1.49
CA ASP A 38 8.80 -5.14 2.30
C ASP A 38 9.88 -4.05 2.23
N ALA A 39 10.09 -3.33 3.31
CA ALA A 39 11.13 -2.30 3.45
C ALA A 39 12.50 -2.87 3.88
N GLY A 40 12.73 -4.18 3.71
CA GLY A 40 14.02 -4.82 3.92
C GLY A 40 14.05 -5.96 4.96
N ASN A 41 12.91 -6.50 5.39
CA ASN A 41 12.88 -7.62 6.34
C ASN A 41 13.49 -8.90 5.74
N LEU A 42 13.16 -9.27 4.50
CA LEU A 42 13.74 -10.45 3.86
C LEU A 42 15.27 -10.33 3.75
N ALA A 43 15.77 -9.15 3.38
CA ALA A 43 17.19 -8.87 3.32
C ALA A 43 17.86 -8.95 4.69
N ALA A 44 17.19 -8.44 5.74
CA ALA A 44 17.66 -8.52 7.12
C ALA A 44 17.75 -9.97 7.63
N MET A 45 16.91 -10.87 7.11
CA MET A 45 17.01 -12.32 7.37
C MET A 45 18.17 -12.98 6.62
N GLY A 46 18.88 -12.27 5.73
CA GLY A 46 19.93 -12.82 4.89
C GLY A 46 19.42 -13.76 3.79
N VAL A 47 18.14 -13.70 3.48
CA VAL A 47 17.52 -14.52 2.42
C VAL A 47 17.63 -13.79 1.09
N PRO A 48 18.18 -14.42 0.03
CA PRO A 48 18.24 -13.81 -1.29
C PRO A 48 16.84 -13.54 -1.84
N LEU A 49 16.62 -12.36 -2.42
CA LEU A 49 15.42 -12.06 -3.15
C LEU A 49 15.31 -13.02 -4.34
N GLN A 50 14.14 -13.62 -4.51
CA GLN A 50 13.82 -14.44 -5.67
C GLN A 50 12.70 -13.74 -6.44
N THR A 51 13.00 -13.33 -7.67
CA THR A 51 12.06 -12.65 -8.54
C THR A 51 11.57 -13.59 -9.63
N GLY A 52 10.29 -13.45 -10.00
CA GLY A 52 9.76 -14.09 -11.20
C GLY A 52 9.71 -15.61 -11.16
N ALA A 53 9.21 -16.22 -10.08
CA ALA A 53 8.84 -17.62 -10.14
C ALA A 53 7.71 -17.81 -11.16
N ASP A 54 8.04 -18.53 -12.23
CA ASP A 54 7.13 -18.91 -13.30
C ASP A 54 5.89 -19.65 -12.74
N ILE A 55 4.71 -19.36 -13.27
CA ILE A 55 3.47 -20.08 -12.93
C ILE A 55 3.56 -21.54 -13.37
N VAL A 56 4.28 -21.81 -14.45
CA VAL A 56 4.43 -23.15 -15.06
C VAL A 56 5.71 -23.86 -14.62
N SER A 57 6.75 -23.13 -14.25
CA SER A 57 8.07 -23.67 -13.85
C SER A 57 8.52 -23.12 -12.51
N PRO A 58 9.12 -23.94 -11.63
CA PRO A 58 9.65 -23.49 -10.35
C PRO A 58 10.96 -22.70 -10.45
N VAL A 59 11.32 -22.20 -11.63
CA VAL A 59 12.57 -21.46 -11.83
C VAL A 59 12.38 -20.04 -11.29
N SER A 60 12.76 -19.84 -10.03
CA SER A 60 13.00 -18.51 -9.52
C SER A 60 14.33 -17.98 -10.08
N VAL A 61 14.28 -16.83 -10.72
CA VAL A 61 15.50 -16.11 -11.09
C VAL A 61 15.97 -15.38 -9.82
N ALA A 62 17.25 -15.56 -9.46
CA ALA A 62 17.83 -14.80 -8.36
C ALA A 62 17.74 -13.31 -8.68
N GLY A 63 16.92 -12.57 -7.91
CA GLY A 63 16.83 -11.12 -8.00
C GLY A 63 17.96 -10.46 -7.21
N ALA A 64 18.35 -9.28 -7.63
CA ALA A 64 19.22 -8.43 -6.83
C ALA A 64 18.35 -7.47 -6.01
N TYR A 65 18.63 -7.39 -4.71
CA TYR A 65 18.07 -6.29 -3.93
C TYR A 65 18.55 -4.96 -4.50
N SER A 66 17.66 -3.99 -4.52
CA SER A 66 18.08 -2.61 -4.70
C SER A 66 18.99 -2.15 -3.54
N PRO A 67 19.67 -1.02 -3.67
CA PRO A 67 20.38 -0.42 -2.54
C PRO A 67 19.47 -0.14 -1.32
N SER A 68 18.14 -0.05 -1.53
CA SER A 68 17.14 0.10 -0.46
C SER A 68 16.69 -1.23 0.14
N LEU A 69 17.24 -2.36 -0.28
CA LEU A 69 16.93 -3.72 0.21
C LEU A 69 15.49 -4.17 -0.06
N THR A 70 14.83 -3.57 -1.04
CA THR A 70 13.45 -3.86 -1.46
C THR A 70 13.42 -4.69 -2.74
N ALA A 71 12.27 -5.27 -3.07
CA ALA A 71 12.00 -5.95 -4.34
C ALA A 71 11.69 -4.94 -5.48
N SER A 72 12.44 -3.82 -5.51
CA SER A 72 12.27 -2.74 -6.47
C SER A 72 13.62 -2.09 -6.74
N ASN A 73 13.70 -1.11 -7.64
CA ASN A 73 14.92 -0.29 -7.80
C ASN A 73 15.11 0.76 -6.69
N GLY A 74 14.15 0.91 -5.78
CA GLY A 74 14.18 1.91 -4.73
C GLY A 74 13.05 1.73 -3.73
N ALA A 75 12.50 2.83 -3.21
CA ALA A 75 11.43 2.80 -2.24
C ALA A 75 10.15 2.16 -2.81
N VAL A 76 9.56 1.23 -2.06
CA VAL A 76 8.24 0.66 -2.34
C VAL A 76 7.13 1.64 -1.91
N TRP A 77 5.90 1.37 -2.32
CA TRP A 77 4.76 2.27 -2.09
C TRP A 77 4.54 2.62 -0.62
N SER A 78 4.73 1.67 0.30
CA SER A 78 4.53 1.86 1.75
C SER A 78 5.51 2.88 2.33
N GLN A 79 6.77 2.85 1.88
CA GLN A 79 7.79 3.84 2.25
C GLN A 79 7.47 5.23 1.69
N GLN A 80 6.95 5.28 0.46
CA GLN A 80 6.52 6.53 -0.18
C GLN A 80 5.27 7.10 0.51
N LEU A 81 4.32 6.24 0.91
CA LEU A 81 3.14 6.64 1.70
C LEU A 81 3.55 7.24 3.04
N SER A 82 4.48 6.60 3.75
CA SER A 82 4.99 7.10 5.04
C SER A 82 5.56 8.52 4.90
N ALA A 83 6.35 8.75 3.86
CA ALA A 83 6.91 10.08 3.58
C ALA A 83 5.82 11.12 3.28
N ARG A 84 4.77 10.76 2.50
CA ARG A 84 3.63 11.64 2.20
C ARG A 84 2.79 11.97 3.43
N LEU A 85 2.62 11.01 4.34
CA LEU A 85 1.94 11.23 5.61
C LEU A 85 2.78 12.03 6.62
N GLY A 86 4.04 12.34 6.31
CA GLY A 86 4.94 13.07 7.19
C GLY A 86 5.42 12.27 8.39
N LEU A 87 5.36 10.93 8.31
CA LEU A 87 5.72 10.02 9.41
C LEU A 87 7.22 9.64 9.42
N GLY A 88 8.00 10.18 8.47
CA GLY A 88 9.42 9.85 8.34
C GLY A 88 9.66 8.54 7.60
N PRO A 89 10.91 8.03 7.61
CA PRO A 89 11.26 6.81 6.91
C PRO A 89 10.58 5.58 7.52
N LEU A 90 9.85 4.82 6.71
CA LEU A 90 9.36 3.50 7.07
C LEU A 90 10.52 2.50 6.91
N THR A 91 10.84 1.78 7.96
CA THR A 91 11.92 0.79 7.99
C THR A 91 11.42 -0.57 8.44
N ALA A 92 12.17 -1.61 8.09
CA ALA A 92 11.87 -2.99 8.44
C ALA A 92 11.76 -3.19 9.97
N SER A 93 10.83 -4.00 10.41
CA SER A 93 10.63 -4.32 11.84
C SER A 93 11.83 -5.02 12.45
N LEU A 94 12.55 -5.83 11.69
CA LEU A 94 13.80 -6.46 12.11
C LEU A 94 14.94 -5.45 12.31
N ALA A 95 14.82 -4.24 11.78
CA ALA A 95 15.71 -3.12 12.03
C ALA A 95 15.13 -2.13 13.07
N GLY A 96 14.09 -2.51 13.79
CA GLY A 96 13.44 -1.68 14.82
C GLY A 96 12.38 -0.72 14.28
N GLY A 97 11.94 -0.88 13.03
CA GLY A 97 10.88 -0.10 12.40
C GLY A 97 9.49 -0.71 12.56
N THR A 98 8.55 -0.23 11.75
CA THR A 98 7.13 -0.59 11.82
C THR A 98 6.61 -1.29 10.56
N ASP A 99 7.50 -1.60 9.63
CA ASP A 99 7.18 -2.45 8.48
C ASP A 99 7.47 -3.92 8.83
N TYR A 100 6.43 -4.72 8.93
CA TYR A 100 6.49 -6.17 9.19
C TYR A 100 6.46 -7.00 7.91
N ALA A 101 6.19 -6.37 6.76
CA ALA A 101 6.08 -7.04 5.47
C ALA A 101 7.35 -7.83 5.16
N THR A 102 7.19 -9.00 4.57
CA THR A 102 8.31 -9.88 4.22
C THR A 102 8.10 -10.43 2.82
N SER A 103 9.06 -10.17 1.93
CA SER A 103 9.00 -10.63 0.53
C SER A 103 8.77 -12.14 0.46
N GLY A 104 7.80 -12.57 -0.35
CA GLY A 104 7.41 -13.97 -0.49
C GLY A 104 6.45 -14.48 0.59
N ALA A 105 5.93 -13.63 1.46
CA ALA A 105 4.93 -14.02 2.45
C ALA A 105 3.63 -14.48 1.78
N PHE A 106 3.04 -15.55 2.31
CA PHE A 106 1.66 -15.95 2.06
C PHE A 106 0.75 -15.32 3.11
N LEU A 107 -0.55 -15.31 2.85
CA LEU A 107 -1.52 -14.78 3.84
C LEU A 107 -1.50 -15.57 5.14
N SER A 108 -1.49 -16.89 5.06
CA SER A 108 -1.42 -17.78 6.22
C SER A 108 -0.21 -18.70 6.17
N THR A 109 0.11 -19.30 7.31
CA THR A 109 1.21 -20.26 7.42
C THR A 109 1.01 -21.44 6.47
N THR A 110 2.04 -21.73 5.69
CA THR A 110 2.05 -22.84 4.74
C THR A 110 3.36 -23.61 4.86
N ALA A 111 3.31 -24.89 4.52
CA ALA A 111 4.53 -25.72 4.39
C ALA A 111 5.40 -25.32 3.16
N LEU A 112 4.86 -24.47 2.28
CA LEU A 112 5.57 -24.02 1.08
C LEU A 112 6.59 -22.91 1.36
N SER A 113 6.48 -22.22 2.51
CA SER A 113 7.37 -21.12 2.86
C SER A 113 7.73 -21.14 4.35
N PRO A 114 9.02 -21.03 4.70
CA PRO A 114 9.46 -20.85 6.08
C PRO A 114 9.37 -19.38 6.56
N LEU A 115 8.97 -18.47 5.68
CA LEU A 115 8.89 -17.04 5.98
C LEU A 115 7.63 -16.73 6.78
N PRO A 116 7.65 -15.66 7.61
CA PRO A 116 6.46 -15.23 8.34
C PRO A 116 5.32 -14.89 7.36
N SER A 117 4.18 -15.54 7.52
CA SER A 117 2.98 -15.17 6.77
C SER A 117 2.44 -13.81 7.22
N VAL A 118 1.61 -13.15 6.39
CA VAL A 118 1.01 -11.85 6.75
C VAL A 118 0.20 -11.98 8.06
N SER A 119 -0.51 -13.09 8.25
CA SER A 119 -1.23 -13.38 9.50
C SER A 119 -0.27 -13.49 10.71
N GLN A 120 0.89 -14.14 10.55
CA GLN A 120 1.91 -14.22 11.60
C GLN A 120 2.59 -12.88 11.90
N GLN A 121 2.73 -12.01 10.90
CA GLN A 121 3.22 -10.64 11.10
C GLN A 121 2.25 -9.86 12.01
N VAL A 122 0.94 -9.93 11.72
CA VAL A 122 -0.10 -9.34 12.58
C VAL A 122 -0.10 -9.96 13.97
N ASP A 123 0.00 -11.30 14.07
CA ASP A 123 0.06 -12.01 15.38
C ASP A 123 1.27 -11.55 16.19
N SER A 124 2.42 -11.39 15.57
CA SER A 124 3.65 -10.92 16.24
C SER A 124 3.51 -9.48 16.75
N PHE A 125 2.79 -8.64 16.00
CA PHE A 125 2.50 -7.26 16.39
C PHE A 125 1.55 -7.21 17.59
N VAL A 126 0.37 -7.84 17.52
CA VAL A 126 -0.64 -7.79 18.58
C VAL A 126 -0.26 -8.61 19.83
N ALA A 127 0.76 -9.46 19.75
CA ALA A 127 1.33 -10.13 20.92
C ALA A 127 2.00 -9.16 21.92
N GLN A 128 2.30 -7.93 21.49
CA GLN A 128 2.83 -6.87 22.34
C GLN A 128 1.66 -6.11 22.98
N PRO A 129 1.46 -6.16 24.31
CA PRO A 129 0.29 -5.53 24.94
C PRO A 129 0.16 -4.05 24.60
N GLY A 130 -0.99 -3.64 24.07
CA GLY A 130 -1.26 -2.25 23.71
C GLY A 130 -0.46 -1.76 22.51
N ALA A 131 -0.07 -2.67 21.61
CA ALA A 131 0.69 -2.32 20.40
C ALA A 131 -0.12 -1.39 19.49
N ALA A 132 -1.45 -1.61 19.36
CA ALA A 132 -2.26 -0.81 18.48
C ALA A 132 -2.69 0.51 19.12
N SER A 133 -2.35 1.62 18.45
CA SER A 133 -2.87 2.96 18.74
C SER A 133 -4.08 3.27 17.86
N GLY A 134 -5.14 3.81 18.43
CA GLY A 134 -6.32 4.25 17.67
C GLY A 134 -6.06 5.38 16.69
N SER A 135 -4.91 6.06 16.80
CA SER A 135 -4.50 7.15 15.90
C SER A 135 -3.47 6.73 14.83
N ALA A 136 -3.02 5.48 14.82
CA ALA A 136 -2.11 4.97 13.79
C ALA A 136 -2.88 4.37 12.61
N LEU A 137 -2.21 4.31 11.45
CA LEU A 137 -2.67 3.63 10.25
C LEU A 137 -2.04 2.23 10.19
N TYR A 138 -2.86 1.23 9.95
CA TYR A 138 -2.46 -0.17 9.79
C TYR A 138 -2.74 -0.59 8.36
N VAL A 139 -1.77 -1.21 7.71
CA VAL A 139 -1.90 -1.69 6.33
C VAL A 139 -1.85 -3.21 6.32
N ILE A 140 -2.80 -3.83 5.63
CA ILE A 140 -2.78 -5.25 5.27
C ILE A 140 -2.70 -5.31 3.74
N GLU A 141 -1.61 -5.85 3.25
CA GLU A 141 -1.35 -6.12 1.84
C GLU A 141 -0.94 -7.60 1.70
N GLY A 142 -1.24 -8.27 0.58
CA GLY A 142 -0.84 -9.64 0.31
C GLY A 142 -1.93 -10.47 -0.33
N GLY A 143 -1.60 -11.74 -0.59
CA GLY A 143 -2.46 -12.70 -1.27
C GLY A 143 -2.07 -12.96 -2.71
N THR A 144 -1.16 -12.17 -3.27
CA THR A 144 -0.62 -12.39 -4.63
C THR A 144 0.16 -13.71 -4.71
N ASN A 145 0.92 -14.07 -3.67
CA ASN A 145 1.62 -15.34 -3.59
C ASN A 145 0.66 -16.52 -3.47
N ASP A 146 -0.42 -16.38 -2.71
CA ASP A 146 -1.49 -17.39 -2.60
C ASP A 146 -2.21 -17.57 -3.94
N PHE A 147 -2.55 -16.47 -4.64
CA PHE A 147 -3.16 -16.52 -5.95
C PHE A 147 -2.27 -17.24 -6.96
N ARG A 148 -0.96 -16.97 -6.97
CA ARG A 148 0.00 -17.66 -7.85
C ARG A 148 -0.04 -19.17 -7.65
N MET A 149 -0.10 -19.65 -6.41
CA MET A 149 -0.21 -21.09 -6.13
C MET A 149 -1.56 -21.64 -6.56
N ALA A 150 -2.66 -20.95 -6.27
CA ALA A 150 -3.99 -21.34 -6.70
C ALA A 150 -4.11 -21.39 -8.24
N ALA A 151 -3.51 -20.44 -8.95
CA ALA A 151 -3.47 -20.44 -10.41
C ALA A 151 -2.69 -21.64 -10.98
N LYS A 152 -1.55 -21.98 -10.35
CA LYS A 152 -0.77 -23.16 -10.70
C LYS A 152 -1.56 -24.46 -10.48
N ASP A 153 -2.20 -24.58 -9.32
CA ASP A 153 -3.00 -25.76 -8.99
C ASP A 153 -4.22 -25.88 -9.92
N ALA A 154 -4.89 -24.76 -10.22
CA ALA A 154 -5.98 -24.71 -11.19
C ALA A 154 -5.53 -25.16 -12.59
N LEU A 155 -4.33 -24.71 -13.02
CA LEU A 155 -3.75 -25.15 -14.31
C LEU A 155 -3.49 -26.66 -14.32
N GLN A 156 -2.97 -27.24 -13.23
CA GLN A 156 -2.76 -28.70 -13.15
C GLN A 156 -4.09 -29.46 -13.25
N VAL A 157 -5.15 -28.98 -12.59
CA VAL A 157 -6.49 -29.56 -12.70
C VAL A 157 -7.00 -29.52 -14.14
N ILE A 158 -6.87 -28.37 -14.82
CA ILE A 158 -7.25 -28.19 -16.24
C ILE A 158 -6.47 -29.16 -17.15
N MET A 159 -5.16 -29.28 -16.96
CA MET A 159 -4.31 -30.18 -17.75
C MET A 159 -4.68 -31.65 -17.54
N GLY A 160 -5.19 -32.01 -16.36
CA GLY A 160 -5.78 -33.29 -16.04
C GLY A 160 -7.21 -33.49 -16.56
N GLY A 161 -7.78 -32.53 -17.29
CA GLY A 161 -9.16 -32.56 -17.80
C GLY A 161 -10.24 -32.30 -16.74
N GLY A 162 -9.86 -31.75 -15.56
CA GLY A 162 -10.76 -31.44 -14.45
C GLY A 162 -11.31 -30.02 -14.49
N ASP A 163 -12.22 -29.72 -13.55
CA ASP A 163 -12.80 -28.39 -13.32
C ASP A 163 -12.06 -27.69 -12.20
N PRO A 164 -11.41 -26.53 -12.44
CA PRO A 164 -10.63 -25.78 -11.46
C PRO A 164 -11.49 -24.95 -10.48
N THR A 165 -12.81 -24.94 -10.63
CA THR A 165 -13.73 -24.07 -9.84
C THR A 165 -13.53 -24.26 -8.35
N GLY A 166 -13.32 -25.50 -7.88
CA GLY A 166 -13.08 -25.79 -6.47
C GLY A 166 -11.80 -25.14 -5.92
N VAL A 167 -10.73 -25.12 -6.72
CA VAL A 167 -9.45 -24.49 -6.35
C VAL A 167 -9.63 -22.98 -6.20
N ILE A 168 -10.27 -22.33 -7.17
CA ILE A 168 -10.49 -20.89 -7.16
C ILE A 168 -11.43 -20.49 -6.01
N THR A 169 -12.49 -21.25 -5.76
CA THR A 169 -13.41 -20.99 -4.65
C THR A 169 -12.70 -21.11 -3.29
N ALA A 170 -11.85 -22.11 -3.13
CA ALA A 170 -11.06 -22.29 -1.90
C ALA A 170 -10.09 -21.12 -1.69
N PHE A 171 -9.40 -20.68 -2.74
CA PHE A 171 -8.53 -19.51 -2.68
C PHE A 171 -9.29 -18.24 -2.25
N ILE A 172 -10.43 -17.95 -2.88
CA ILE A 172 -11.24 -16.77 -2.54
C ILE A 172 -11.67 -16.82 -1.07
N ALA A 173 -12.14 -17.97 -0.60
CA ALA A 173 -12.57 -18.14 0.79
C ALA A 173 -11.41 -17.93 1.77
N GLN A 174 -10.23 -18.46 1.47
CA GLN A 174 -9.02 -18.28 2.27
C GLN A 174 -8.59 -16.81 2.28
N TYR A 175 -8.46 -16.18 1.12
CA TYR A 175 -8.04 -14.78 0.98
C TYR A 175 -8.91 -13.84 1.83
N VAL A 176 -10.22 -13.93 1.67
CA VAL A 176 -11.16 -13.07 2.38
C VAL A 176 -11.21 -13.41 3.87
N GLY A 177 -11.21 -14.70 4.22
CA GLY A 177 -11.24 -15.16 5.60
C GLY A 177 -10.02 -14.76 6.42
N GLU A 178 -8.82 -14.93 5.86
CA GLU A 178 -7.57 -14.51 6.51
C GLU A 178 -7.49 -12.98 6.67
N THR A 179 -7.87 -12.24 5.62
CA THR A 179 -7.93 -10.77 5.70
C THR A 179 -8.91 -10.31 6.77
N ALA A 180 -10.10 -10.91 6.85
CA ALA A 180 -11.08 -10.62 7.90
C ALA A 180 -10.55 -10.93 9.30
N SER A 181 -9.84 -12.05 9.46
CA SER A 181 -9.21 -12.44 10.72
C SER A 181 -8.17 -11.42 11.19
N MET A 182 -7.28 -10.99 10.28
CA MET A 182 -6.26 -9.97 10.57
C MET A 182 -6.89 -8.62 10.96
N ILE A 183 -7.91 -8.16 10.25
CA ILE A 183 -8.69 -6.97 10.60
C ILE A 183 -9.29 -7.13 12.00
N GLY A 184 -9.89 -8.29 12.29
CA GLY A 184 -10.48 -8.59 13.61
C GLY A 184 -9.46 -8.49 14.73
N LYS A 185 -8.25 -9.06 14.57
CA LYS A 185 -7.17 -9.03 15.54
C LYS A 185 -6.69 -7.59 15.79
N LEU A 186 -6.41 -6.82 14.74
CA LEU A 186 -5.98 -5.42 14.85
C LEU A 186 -7.04 -4.55 15.55
N LYS A 187 -8.32 -4.72 15.20
CA LYS A 187 -9.42 -3.98 15.85
C LYS A 187 -9.59 -4.37 17.31
N ALA A 188 -9.43 -5.64 17.65
CA ALA A 188 -9.51 -6.11 19.04
C ALA A 188 -8.38 -5.52 19.90
N ASP A 189 -7.21 -5.24 19.30
CA ASP A 189 -6.08 -4.59 19.98
C ASP A 189 -6.18 -3.03 19.98
N GLY A 190 -7.18 -2.45 19.30
CA GLY A 190 -7.47 -1.01 19.36
C GLY A 190 -7.27 -0.22 18.06
N ALA A 191 -6.90 -0.87 16.96
CA ALA A 191 -6.77 -0.21 15.66
C ALA A 191 -8.11 0.37 15.18
N GLN A 192 -8.08 1.64 14.73
CA GLN A 192 -9.26 2.34 14.21
C GLN A 192 -9.17 2.65 12.71
N HIS A 193 -7.97 2.68 12.15
CA HIS A 193 -7.71 2.99 10.75
C HIS A 193 -6.92 1.86 10.12
N ILE A 194 -7.57 1.11 9.24
CA ILE A 194 -6.98 -0.04 8.55
C ILE A 194 -7.16 0.17 7.05
N LEU A 195 -6.04 0.15 6.30
CA LEU A 195 -6.02 0.14 4.84
C LEU A 195 -5.74 -1.29 4.38
N VAL A 196 -6.58 -1.81 3.51
CA VAL A 196 -6.42 -3.15 2.93
C VAL A 196 -6.25 -3.00 1.42
N TRP A 197 -5.22 -3.59 0.85
CA TRP A 197 -5.14 -3.72 -0.60
C TRP A 197 -6.09 -4.83 -1.07
N ASN A 198 -6.83 -4.58 -2.15
CA ASN A 198 -7.34 -5.70 -2.92
C ASN A 198 -6.22 -6.28 -3.80
N LEU A 199 -6.42 -7.46 -4.41
CA LEU A 199 -5.41 -8.09 -5.26
C LEU A 199 -5.19 -7.26 -6.52
N PRO A 200 -3.96 -6.86 -6.85
CA PRO A 200 -3.64 -6.19 -8.11
C PRO A 200 -3.89 -7.11 -9.32
N ASP A 201 -4.08 -6.53 -10.51
CA ASP A 201 -4.19 -7.30 -11.75
C ASP A 201 -2.83 -7.82 -12.20
N VAL A 202 -2.31 -8.81 -11.49
CA VAL A 202 -1.01 -9.41 -11.81
C VAL A 202 -0.95 -10.07 -13.17
N THR A 203 -2.09 -10.31 -13.82
CA THR A 203 -2.12 -10.84 -15.19
C THR A 203 -1.53 -9.87 -16.22
N ARG A 204 -1.36 -8.61 -15.82
CA ARG A 204 -0.69 -7.57 -16.62
C ARG A 204 0.83 -7.59 -16.47
N SER A 205 1.38 -8.33 -15.51
CA SER A 205 2.82 -8.36 -15.29
C SER A 205 3.56 -9.20 -16.35
N PRO A 206 4.82 -8.86 -16.66
CA PRO A 206 5.60 -9.57 -17.67
C PRO A 206 5.66 -11.07 -17.47
N VAL A 207 5.81 -11.55 -16.23
CA VAL A 207 5.90 -12.97 -15.94
C VAL A 207 4.61 -13.72 -16.28
N TYR A 208 3.44 -13.15 -15.93
CA TYR A 208 2.16 -13.78 -16.24
C TYR A 208 1.89 -13.82 -17.75
N ILE A 209 2.22 -12.73 -18.46
CA ILE A 209 2.07 -12.66 -19.92
C ILE A 209 3.00 -13.68 -20.61
N ALA A 210 4.26 -13.77 -20.16
CA ALA A 210 5.26 -14.64 -20.78
C ALA A 210 5.03 -16.12 -20.49
N THR A 211 4.47 -16.48 -19.33
CA THR A 211 4.42 -17.88 -18.87
C THR A 211 3.03 -18.50 -18.91
N THR A 212 1.97 -17.70 -19.11
CA THR A 212 0.61 -18.24 -19.24
C THR A 212 0.40 -18.82 -20.65
N PRO A 213 0.00 -20.11 -20.77
CA PRO A 213 -0.04 -20.82 -22.06
C PRO A 213 -1.02 -20.25 -23.09
N SER A 214 -2.02 -19.48 -22.67
CA SER A 214 -3.01 -18.90 -23.59
C SER A 214 -3.67 -17.64 -23.04
N ALA A 215 -4.14 -16.78 -23.95
CA ALA A 215 -4.90 -15.59 -23.60
C ALA A 215 -6.21 -15.90 -22.86
N SER A 216 -6.87 -17.03 -23.19
CA SER A 216 -8.10 -17.46 -22.49
C SER A 216 -7.82 -17.83 -21.03
N LEU A 217 -6.70 -18.46 -20.74
CA LEU A 217 -6.30 -18.77 -19.38
C LEU A 217 -5.94 -17.48 -18.61
N LEU A 218 -5.22 -16.55 -19.23
CA LEU A 218 -4.92 -15.25 -18.64
C LEU A 218 -6.21 -14.49 -18.28
N SER A 219 -7.21 -14.50 -19.19
CA SER A 219 -8.53 -13.90 -18.92
C SER A 219 -9.28 -14.60 -17.77
N ALA A 220 -9.16 -15.95 -17.66
CA ALA A 220 -9.76 -16.68 -16.56
C ALA A 220 -9.10 -16.35 -15.21
N MET A 221 -7.79 -16.17 -15.19
CA MET A 221 -7.04 -15.72 -14.00
C MET A 221 -7.45 -14.30 -13.58
N GLN A 222 -7.58 -13.39 -14.54
CA GLN A 222 -8.08 -12.03 -14.27
C GLN A 222 -9.50 -12.08 -13.69
N ALA A 223 -10.40 -12.90 -14.25
CA ALA A 223 -11.75 -13.06 -13.72
C ALA A 223 -11.75 -13.62 -12.29
N ALA A 224 -10.83 -14.52 -11.94
CA ALA A 224 -10.69 -15.03 -10.58
C ALA A 224 -10.23 -13.95 -9.60
N LEU A 225 -9.29 -13.08 -9.98
CA LEU A 225 -8.86 -11.92 -9.18
C LEU A 225 -10.03 -10.95 -8.96
N MET A 226 -10.79 -10.63 -10.03
CA MET A 226 -11.97 -9.77 -9.93
C MET A 226 -13.01 -10.36 -8.99
N ALA A 227 -13.27 -11.67 -9.03
CA ALA A 227 -14.20 -12.34 -8.13
C ALA A 227 -13.72 -12.31 -6.68
N ALA A 228 -12.42 -12.49 -6.43
CA ALA A 228 -11.83 -12.37 -5.10
C ALA A 228 -11.99 -10.95 -4.55
N ASN A 229 -11.67 -9.93 -5.35
CA ASN A 229 -11.78 -8.53 -4.97
C ASN A 229 -13.24 -8.11 -4.73
N ALA A 230 -14.18 -8.56 -5.56
CA ALA A 230 -15.60 -8.32 -5.34
C ALA A 230 -16.10 -8.94 -4.03
N THR A 231 -15.62 -10.16 -3.71
CA THR A 231 -15.97 -10.84 -2.45
C THR A 231 -15.38 -10.12 -1.25
N LEU A 232 -14.11 -9.69 -1.33
CA LEU A 232 -13.45 -8.88 -0.32
C LEU A 232 -14.24 -7.58 -0.04
N GLN A 233 -14.56 -6.84 -1.10
CA GLN A 233 -15.32 -5.59 -0.99
C GLN A 233 -16.70 -5.80 -0.38
N ALA A 234 -17.41 -6.86 -0.79
CA ALA A 234 -18.74 -7.17 -0.28
C ALA A 234 -18.74 -7.53 1.21
N GLN A 235 -17.72 -8.24 1.68
CA GLN A 235 -17.65 -8.70 3.07
C GLN A 235 -16.96 -7.71 4.02
N LEU A 236 -15.94 -6.98 3.56
CA LEU A 236 -15.09 -6.16 4.43
C LEU A 236 -15.22 -4.66 4.19
N GLY A 237 -15.67 -4.21 3.00
CA GLY A 237 -15.75 -2.80 2.65
C GLY A 237 -16.74 -1.97 3.46
N GLY A 238 -17.66 -2.61 4.21
CA GLY A 238 -18.60 -1.93 5.12
C GLY A 238 -18.14 -1.85 6.57
N ILE A 239 -16.96 -2.40 6.92
CA ILE A 239 -16.47 -2.41 8.30
C ILE A 239 -15.99 -1.00 8.67
N PRO A 240 -16.49 -0.37 9.75
CA PRO A 240 -16.06 0.96 10.16
C PRO A 240 -14.56 1.03 10.42
N GLY A 241 -13.87 2.03 9.83
CA GLY A 241 -12.44 2.21 9.96
C GLY A 241 -11.59 1.30 9.07
N VAL A 242 -12.23 0.54 8.16
CA VAL A 242 -11.55 -0.22 7.11
C VAL A 242 -11.75 0.49 5.77
N THR A 243 -10.65 0.74 5.07
CA THR A 243 -10.62 1.29 3.70
C THR A 243 -10.00 0.24 2.80
N ILE A 244 -10.64 -0.08 1.68
CA ILE A 244 -10.07 -0.99 0.68
C ILE A 244 -9.49 -0.14 -0.45
N LEU A 245 -8.19 -0.29 -0.70
CA LEU A 245 -7.49 0.32 -1.83
C LEU A 245 -7.68 -0.56 -3.07
N ASP A 246 -8.10 0.05 -4.16
CA ASP A 246 -8.29 -0.65 -5.44
C ASP A 246 -6.95 -0.82 -6.19
N ALA A 247 -6.09 -1.70 -5.67
CA ALA A 247 -4.81 -2.03 -6.29
C ALA A 247 -4.99 -2.66 -7.69
N PHE A 248 -6.11 -3.38 -7.91
CA PHE A 248 -6.46 -3.92 -9.22
C PHE A 248 -6.65 -2.81 -10.25
N GLY A 249 -7.47 -1.83 -9.91
CA GLY A 249 -7.75 -0.68 -10.79
C GLY A 249 -6.51 0.16 -11.05
N ILE A 250 -5.69 0.39 -10.02
CA ILE A 250 -4.44 1.17 -10.14
C ILE A 250 -3.48 0.51 -11.14
N LEU A 251 -3.19 -0.78 -10.99
CA LEU A 251 -2.28 -1.47 -11.90
C LEU A 251 -2.83 -1.53 -13.32
N THR A 252 -4.14 -1.76 -13.46
CA THR A 252 -4.81 -1.75 -14.77
C THR A 252 -4.66 -0.38 -15.45
N ASP A 253 -4.87 0.71 -14.72
CA ASP A 253 -4.77 2.07 -15.27
C ASP A 253 -3.33 2.44 -15.66
N LEU A 254 -2.34 2.04 -14.86
CA LEU A 254 -0.91 2.23 -15.17
C LEU A 254 -0.52 1.55 -16.50
N VAL A 255 -1.06 0.37 -16.77
CA VAL A 255 -0.78 -0.38 -18.01
C VAL A 255 -1.59 0.15 -19.18
N ASP A 256 -2.86 0.49 -18.98
CA ASP A 256 -3.75 0.92 -20.08
C ASP A 256 -3.58 2.40 -20.45
N ASN A 257 -3.12 3.25 -19.50
CA ASN A 257 -2.93 4.69 -19.67
C ASN A 257 -1.53 5.19 -19.30
N PRO A 258 -0.43 4.54 -19.72
CA PRO A 258 0.92 4.78 -19.20
C PRO A 258 1.37 6.24 -19.36
N GLY A 259 0.98 6.90 -20.43
CA GLY A 259 1.35 8.30 -20.70
C GLY A 259 0.77 9.29 -19.68
N GLN A 260 -0.34 8.96 -19.02
CA GLN A 260 -0.91 9.80 -17.96
C GLN A 260 -0.07 9.73 -16.67
N HIS A 261 0.71 8.66 -16.52
CA HIS A 261 1.56 8.39 -15.35
C HIS A 261 3.05 8.64 -15.63
N GLY A 262 3.39 9.22 -16.81
CA GLY A 262 4.78 9.47 -17.21
C GLY A 262 5.57 8.20 -17.53
N LEU A 263 4.89 7.07 -17.77
CA LEU A 263 5.50 5.79 -18.09
C LEU A 263 5.68 5.65 -19.61
N ALA A 264 6.85 5.17 -20.03
CA ALA A 264 7.19 4.90 -21.43
C ALA A 264 7.16 3.39 -21.73
N ASN A 265 7.39 2.53 -20.73
CA ASN A 265 7.37 1.08 -20.89
C ASN A 265 6.60 0.43 -19.71
N VAL A 266 5.61 -0.41 -20.06
CA VAL A 266 4.76 -1.12 -19.11
C VAL A 266 4.70 -2.63 -19.38
N SER A 267 5.65 -3.16 -20.16
CA SER A 267 5.67 -4.56 -20.59
C SER A 267 6.98 -5.30 -20.25
N ASP A 268 8.10 -4.57 -20.17
CA ASP A 268 9.40 -5.21 -20.02
C ASP A 268 10.00 -4.95 -18.63
N PRO A 269 10.67 -5.94 -18.02
CA PRO A 269 11.39 -5.76 -16.76
C PRO A 269 12.65 -4.89 -16.95
N CYS A 270 13.07 -4.23 -15.86
CA CYS A 270 14.13 -3.21 -15.86
C CYS A 270 15.34 -3.57 -14.97
N TYR A 271 15.40 -4.76 -14.42
CA TYR A 271 16.40 -5.15 -13.41
C TYR A 271 17.84 -5.25 -13.94
N ASP A 272 18.03 -5.33 -15.25
CA ASP A 272 19.34 -5.48 -15.87
C ASP A 272 20.10 -4.14 -16.05
N GLY A 273 19.50 -3.04 -15.67
CA GLY A 273 20.08 -1.69 -15.76
C GLY A 273 20.13 -1.12 -17.17
N THR A 274 19.46 -1.73 -18.14
CA THR A 274 19.44 -1.27 -19.53
C THR A 274 18.31 -0.28 -19.83
N CYS A 275 17.41 -0.06 -18.87
CA CYS A 275 16.23 0.79 -19.02
C CYS A 275 16.31 2.05 -18.12
N ASP A 276 15.43 3.00 -18.39
CA ASP A 276 15.17 4.15 -17.52
C ASP A 276 14.10 3.77 -16.47
N THR A 277 14.54 3.49 -15.25
CA THR A 277 13.66 3.10 -14.14
C THR A 277 12.66 4.19 -13.73
N SER A 278 12.85 5.43 -14.16
CA SER A 278 11.92 6.53 -13.87
C SER A 278 10.69 6.53 -14.78
N THR A 279 10.76 5.81 -15.91
CA THR A 279 9.68 5.72 -16.91
C THR A 279 9.26 4.28 -17.20
N ASN A 280 9.86 3.29 -16.53
CA ASN A 280 9.52 1.88 -16.63
C ASN A 280 8.59 1.47 -15.48
N LEU A 281 7.52 0.73 -15.78
CA LEU A 281 6.59 0.26 -14.76
C LEU A 281 7.15 -0.89 -13.92
N PHE A 282 7.71 -1.91 -14.58
CA PHE A 282 8.17 -3.13 -13.93
C PHE A 282 9.68 -3.11 -13.66
N TRP A 283 10.06 -3.41 -12.41
CA TRP A 283 11.44 -3.62 -12.02
C TRP A 283 11.93 -5.00 -12.49
N ASP A 284 11.17 -6.03 -12.19
CA ASP A 284 11.41 -7.40 -12.65
C ASP A 284 10.15 -7.97 -13.34
N GLY A 285 10.03 -9.27 -13.42
CA GLY A 285 8.87 -9.89 -14.07
C GLY A 285 7.53 -9.66 -13.35
N MET A 286 7.54 -9.14 -12.11
CA MET A 286 6.36 -9.04 -11.26
C MET A 286 6.29 -7.71 -10.47
N HIS A 287 7.40 -7.30 -9.83
CA HIS A 287 7.46 -6.14 -8.97
C HIS A 287 7.60 -4.84 -9.76
N LEU A 288 7.09 -3.77 -9.19
CA LEU A 288 7.13 -2.46 -9.82
C LEU A 288 8.43 -1.72 -9.51
N THR A 289 8.77 -0.77 -10.36
CA THR A 289 9.77 0.25 -10.04
C THR A 289 9.23 1.21 -8.97
N SER A 290 10.10 1.99 -8.35
CA SER A 290 9.67 3.08 -7.46
C SER A 290 8.76 4.09 -8.17
N ALA A 291 8.92 4.30 -9.47
CA ALA A 291 8.03 5.14 -10.28
C ALA A 291 6.63 4.52 -10.40
N GLY A 292 6.55 3.20 -10.62
CA GLY A 292 5.26 2.48 -10.64
C GLY A 292 4.58 2.50 -9.26
N TYR A 293 5.32 2.28 -8.18
CA TYR A 293 4.79 2.32 -6.82
C TYR A 293 4.29 3.70 -6.39
N GLN A 294 4.72 4.78 -7.05
CA GLN A 294 4.25 6.11 -6.71
C GLN A 294 2.73 6.26 -6.86
N ALA A 295 2.14 5.69 -7.91
CA ALA A 295 0.68 5.74 -8.11
C ALA A 295 -0.08 5.06 -6.97
N PHE A 296 0.44 3.95 -6.45
CA PHE A 296 -0.14 3.26 -5.29
C PHE A 296 -0.02 4.09 -4.02
N ALA A 297 1.11 4.75 -3.81
CA ALA A 297 1.32 5.62 -2.65
C ALA A 297 0.40 6.86 -2.73
N ASP A 298 0.19 7.43 -3.91
CA ASP A 298 -0.71 8.55 -4.15
C ASP A 298 -2.15 8.17 -3.85
N ALA A 299 -2.62 7.08 -4.44
CA ALA A 299 -3.97 6.58 -4.24
C ALA A 299 -4.22 6.17 -2.78
N ALA A 300 -3.23 5.53 -2.13
CA ALA A 300 -3.32 5.19 -0.72
C ALA A 300 -3.42 6.45 0.15
N TYR A 301 -2.59 7.47 -0.11
CA TYR A 301 -2.66 8.75 0.58
C TYR A 301 -4.05 9.39 0.45
N ASP A 302 -4.58 9.47 -0.77
CA ASP A 302 -5.90 10.05 -1.02
C ASP A 302 -7.02 9.28 -0.33
N ALA A 303 -6.91 7.94 -0.28
CA ALA A 303 -7.90 7.07 0.35
C ALA A 303 -7.93 7.18 1.88
N VAL A 304 -6.78 7.49 2.51
CA VAL A 304 -6.65 7.58 3.97
C VAL A 304 -6.51 9.01 4.48
N ALA A 305 -6.41 10.02 3.60
CA ALA A 305 -6.30 11.40 4.00
C ALA A 305 -7.46 11.76 4.93
N ILE A 306 -7.14 12.02 6.19
CA ILE A 306 -8.12 12.54 7.15
C ILE A 306 -8.39 13.99 6.73
N PRO A 307 -9.63 14.34 6.35
CA PRO A 307 -9.95 15.73 6.02
C PRO A 307 -9.55 16.59 7.21
N GLU A 308 -8.73 17.62 6.98
CA GLU A 308 -8.37 18.54 8.05
C GLU A 308 -9.66 19.01 8.74
N PRO A 309 -9.79 18.85 10.08
CA PRO A 309 -10.91 19.43 10.79
C PRO A 309 -10.96 20.89 10.36
N GLY A 310 -12.12 21.42 10.05
CA GLY A 310 -12.32 22.76 9.48
C GLY A 310 -11.70 23.93 10.25
N THR A 311 -10.48 23.76 10.77
CA THR A 311 -9.62 24.78 11.38
C THR A 311 -9.37 25.94 10.42
N LEU A 312 -9.25 25.68 9.11
CA LEU A 312 -9.27 26.70 8.07
C LEU A 312 -10.63 27.43 8.04
N ALA A 313 -11.74 26.72 8.10
CA ALA A 313 -13.07 27.30 8.13
C ALA A 313 -13.31 28.06 9.45
N LEU A 314 -12.85 27.53 10.58
CA LEU A 314 -12.93 28.20 11.88
C LEU A 314 -11.99 29.43 11.95
N SER A 315 -10.81 29.36 11.37
CA SER A 315 -9.87 30.49 11.28
C SER A 315 -10.42 31.61 10.38
N LEU A 316 -10.99 31.27 9.23
CA LEU A 316 -11.65 32.22 8.32
C LEU A 316 -12.92 32.81 8.97
N ALA A 317 -13.72 32.01 9.68
CA ALA A 317 -14.87 32.47 10.43
C ALA A 317 -14.45 33.41 11.58
N GLY A 318 -13.37 33.09 12.28
CA GLY A 318 -12.78 33.93 13.33
C GLY A 318 -12.28 35.27 12.79
N LEU A 319 -11.60 35.27 11.65
CA LEU A 319 -11.14 36.49 10.95
C LEU A 319 -12.32 37.34 10.45
N ALA A 320 -13.38 36.70 9.92
CA ALA A 320 -14.57 37.40 9.48
C ALA A 320 -15.33 38.05 10.64
N LEU A 321 -15.38 37.41 11.81
CA LEU A 321 -16.02 37.95 13.02
C LEU A 321 -15.21 39.12 13.63
N THR A 322 -13.88 39.04 13.63
CA THR A 322 -13.01 40.12 14.10
C THR A 322 -13.05 41.33 13.16
N GLY A 323 -13.04 41.09 11.84
CA GLY A 323 -13.19 42.17 10.84
C GLY A 323 -14.54 42.90 10.91
N ARG A 324 -15.64 42.19 11.22
CA ARG A 324 -16.96 42.83 11.45
C ARG A 324 -17.00 43.68 12.73
N ARG A 325 -16.29 43.28 13.80
CA ARG A 325 -16.22 44.09 15.04
C ARG A 325 -15.41 45.38 14.86
N LEU A 326 -14.36 45.35 14.06
CA LEU A 326 -13.55 46.54 13.77
C LEU A 326 -14.31 47.55 12.91
N ARG A 327 -15.14 47.12 11.95
CA ARG A 327 -15.99 47.99 11.12
C ARG A 327 -17.17 48.64 11.86
N ARG A 328 -17.57 48.13 13.03
CA ARG A 328 -18.65 48.72 13.86
C ARG A 328 -18.15 49.69 14.90
N ARG A 329 -16.84 49.91 15.02
CA ARG A 329 -16.21 50.83 15.99
C ARG A 329 -15.52 52.04 15.33
N GLY A 330 -15.55 52.15 14.01
CA GLY A 330 -15.18 53.33 13.22
C GLY A 330 -16.42 53.97 12.65
#